data_4b6489f9c4c62f6ff6d98b46e99881a1
#
_entry.id   4b6489f9c4c62f6ff6d98b46e99881a1
#
_cell.length_a   1.000
_cell.length_b   1.000
_cell.length_c   1.000
_cell.angle_alpha   90.00
_cell.angle_beta   90.00
_cell.angle_gamma   90.00
#
_symmetry.space_group_name_H-M   'P 1'
#
loop_
_entity.id
_entity.type
_entity.pdbx_description
1 polymer ?
#
loop_
_entity_poly.entity_id
_entity_poly.type
_entity_poly.pdbx_seq_one_letter_code
_entity_poly.pdbx_strand_id
1 'polypeptide(L)'
;MADHWTLYTINWQKFDRSKLDPALLRAVKAAALVEYNAKDYVEYLRKVFQNDPKTMQVLEHWGAEEVQHGDALGRWAEIADPTYNFKEAFTRFRAGYTPEHFVNADGSVRGSRIGE
;
A
#
# COMPACT_ATOMS: atom_id res chain seq x y z
N MET A 1 13.88 -0.35 -19.38
CA MET A 1 14.09 -1.35 -18.36
C MET A 1 13.08 -2.44 -18.46
N ALA A 2 13.47 -3.45 -19.16
CA ALA A 2 12.58 -4.57 -19.37
C ALA A 2 12.39 -5.43 -18.14
N ASP A 3 13.21 -5.23 -17.11
CA ASP A 3 13.31 -6.21 -16.03
C ASP A 3 12.54 -5.85 -14.77
N HIS A 4 11.70 -4.84 -14.86
CA HIS A 4 10.88 -4.51 -13.71
C HIS A 4 9.85 -5.63 -13.48
N TRP A 5 9.76 -6.10 -12.23
CA TRP A 5 8.87 -7.20 -11.91
C TRP A 5 7.39 -6.77 -11.98
N THR A 6 6.52 -7.74 -12.20
CA THR A 6 5.07 -7.56 -12.09
C THR A 6 4.51 -8.73 -11.31
N LEU A 7 3.22 -8.68 -10.97
CA LEU A 7 2.58 -9.81 -10.31
C LEU A 7 2.65 -11.09 -11.16
N TYR A 8 2.70 -10.93 -12.48
CA TYR A 8 2.75 -12.08 -13.39
C TYR A 8 4.13 -12.69 -13.49
N THR A 9 5.18 -11.96 -13.10
CA THR A 9 6.56 -12.49 -13.14
C THR A 9 6.97 -13.17 -11.85
N ILE A 10 6.16 -13.05 -10.79
CA ILE A 10 6.44 -13.70 -9.52
C ILE A 10 6.02 -15.17 -9.61
N ASN A 11 6.91 -16.06 -9.21
CA ASN A 11 6.58 -17.47 -9.20
C ASN A 11 5.88 -17.84 -7.90
N TRP A 12 4.56 -17.67 -7.88
CA TRP A 12 3.75 -17.95 -6.68
C TRP A 12 3.76 -19.40 -6.26
N GLN A 13 4.08 -20.31 -7.19
CA GLN A 13 4.14 -21.74 -6.90
C GLN A 13 5.33 -22.11 -6.03
N LYS A 14 6.33 -21.25 -5.94
CA LYS A 14 7.48 -21.48 -5.07
C LYS A 14 7.23 -21.10 -3.61
N PHE A 15 6.01 -20.67 -3.29
CA PHE A 15 5.66 -20.41 -1.90
C PHE A 15 5.90 -21.65 -1.06
N ASP A 16 6.63 -21.50 0.04
CA ASP A 16 6.99 -22.60 0.92
C ASP A 16 6.31 -22.42 2.27
N ARG A 17 5.23 -23.15 2.46
CA ARG A 17 4.42 -23.07 3.68
C ARG A 17 5.20 -23.50 4.93
N SER A 18 6.22 -24.34 4.77
CA SER A 18 7.02 -24.77 5.91
C SER A 18 7.85 -23.65 6.52
N LYS A 19 8.06 -22.59 5.77
CA LYS A 19 8.82 -21.42 6.23
C LYS A 19 7.93 -20.30 6.74
N LEU A 20 6.64 -20.54 6.82
CA LEU A 20 5.68 -19.51 7.23
C LEU A 20 5.76 -19.27 8.73
N ASP A 21 5.96 -18.00 9.10
CA ASP A 21 6.00 -17.53 10.48
C ASP A 21 4.74 -16.70 10.74
N PRO A 22 3.94 -17.02 11.78
CA PRO A 22 2.73 -16.23 12.07
C PRO A 22 2.99 -14.73 12.27
N ALA A 23 4.12 -14.37 12.87
CA ALA A 23 4.46 -12.96 13.06
C ALA A 23 4.75 -12.29 11.73
N LEU A 24 5.44 -12.99 10.83
CA LEU A 24 5.70 -12.49 9.49
C LEU A 24 4.39 -12.33 8.72
N LEU A 25 3.50 -13.28 8.83
CA LEU A 25 2.20 -13.21 8.16
C LEU A 25 1.41 -11.98 8.60
N ARG A 26 1.38 -11.71 9.90
CA ARG A 26 0.70 -10.50 10.40
C ARG A 26 1.35 -9.22 9.86
N ALA A 27 2.67 -9.19 9.85
CA ALA A 27 3.41 -8.03 9.34
C ALA A 27 3.14 -7.79 7.87
N VAL A 28 3.10 -8.86 7.07
CA VAL A 28 2.84 -8.74 5.63
C VAL A 28 1.40 -8.29 5.38
N LYS A 29 0.43 -8.81 6.13
CA LYS A 29 -0.96 -8.36 6.01
C LYS A 29 -1.07 -6.85 6.26
N ALA A 30 -0.41 -6.36 7.31
CA ALA A 30 -0.42 -4.94 7.63
C ALA A 30 0.28 -4.12 6.56
N ALA A 31 1.45 -4.56 6.11
CA ALA A 31 2.20 -3.86 5.07
C ALA A 31 1.41 -3.80 3.75
N ALA A 32 0.72 -4.86 3.40
CA ALA A 32 -0.09 -4.90 2.19
C ALA A 32 -1.16 -3.80 2.20
N LEU A 33 -1.81 -3.61 3.33
CA LEU A 33 -2.85 -2.58 3.46
C LEU A 33 -2.27 -1.18 3.34
N VAL A 34 -1.16 -0.92 4.01
CA VAL A 34 -0.51 0.39 3.98
C VAL A 34 0.00 0.72 2.58
N GLU A 35 0.69 -0.23 1.95
CA GLU A 35 1.24 -0.01 0.61
C GLU A 35 0.14 0.21 -0.41
N TYR A 36 -0.91 -0.61 -0.36
CA TYR A 36 -2.01 -0.50 -1.29
C TYR A 36 -2.78 0.82 -1.12
N ASN A 37 -2.78 1.36 0.10
CA ASN A 37 -3.47 2.62 0.39
C ASN A 37 -2.77 3.84 -0.22
N ALA A 38 -1.65 3.64 -0.88
CA ALA A 38 -0.98 4.72 -1.60
C ALA A 38 -1.92 5.39 -2.61
N LYS A 39 -2.94 4.68 -3.10
CA LYS A 39 -3.95 5.27 -3.97
C LYS A 39 -4.56 6.54 -3.36
N ASP A 40 -5.00 6.45 -2.11
CA ASP A 40 -5.63 7.58 -1.42
C ASP A 40 -4.61 8.62 -1.02
N TYR A 41 -3.43 8.17 -0.61
CA TYR A 41 -2.38 9.07 -0.20
C TYR A 41 -1.87 9.92 -1.36
N VAL A 42 -1.72 9.31 -2.53
CA VAL A 42 -1.31 10.03 -3.73
C VAL A 42 -2.37 11.06 -4.13
N GLU A 43 -3.65 10.70 -4.01
CA GLU A 43 -4.73 11.63 -4.31
C GLU A 43 -4.63 12.90 -3.45
N TYR A 44 -4.32 12.72 -2.18
CA TYR A 44 -4.09 13.83 -1.28
C TYR A 44 -2.87 14.66 -1.70
N LEU A 45 -1.76 14.00 -2.01
CA LEU A 45 -0.54 14.69 -2.40
C LEU A 45 -0.68 15.45 -3.72
N ARG A 46 -1.55 14.96 -4.62
CA ARG A 46 -1.83 15.68 -5.86
C ARG A 46 -2.39 17.06 -5.58
N LYS A 47 -3.22 17.19 -4.57
CA LYS A 47 -3.79 18.49 -4.19
C LYS A 47 -2.71 19.41 -3.65
N VAL A 48 -1.75 18.86 -2.91
CA VAL A 48 -0.66 19.64 -2.35
C VAL A 48 0.29 20.15 -3.44
N PHE A 49 0.61 19.31 -4.43
CA PHE A 49 1.61 19.61 -5.43
C PHE A 49 1.03 19.90 -6.82
N GLN A 50 -0.24 20.31 -6.88
CA GLN A 50 -0.93 20.46 -8.16
C GLN A 50 -0.27 21.46 -9.12
N ASN A 51 0.54 22.37 -8.61
CA ASN A 51 1.21 23.37 -9.43
C ASN A 51 2.65 23.01 -9.76
N ASP A 52 3.06 21.79 -9.46
CA ASP A 52 4.42 21.31 -9.70
C ASP A 52 4.39 20.08 -10.61
N PRO A 53 4.49 20.26 -11.94
CA PRO A 53 4.37 19.13 -12.88
C PRO A 53 5.41 18.05 -12.67
N LYS A 54 6.63 18.40 -12.30
CA LYS A 54 7.69 17.42 -12.10
C LYS A 54 7.38 16.55 -10.89
N THR A 55 6.94 17.17 -9.79
CA THR A 55 6.58 16.44 -8.59
C THR A 55 5.36 15.55 -8.85
N MET A 56 4.38 16.06 -9.61
CA MET A 56 3.21 15.27 -9.98
C MET A 56 3.58 14.01 -10.74
N GLN A 57 4.52 14.13 -11.67
CA GLN A 57 4.98 12.98 -12.43
C GLN A 57 5.65 11.94 -11.55
N VAL A 58 6.47 12.38 -10.61
CA VAL A 58 7.13 11.48 -9.66
C VAL A 58 6.09 10.80 -8.76
N LEU A 59 5.09 11.54 -8.32
CA LEU A 59 4.02 11.00 -7.47
C LEU A 59 3.23 9.92 -8.19
N GLU A 60 2.91 10.11 -9.46
CA GLU A 60 2.19 9.12 -10.24
C GLU A 60 2.97 7.81 -10.33
N HIS A 61 4.24 7.93 -10.63
CA HIS A 61 5.11 6.76 -10.74
C HIS A 61 5.27 6.05 -9.40
N TRP A 62 5.57 6.82 -8.35
CA TRP A 62 5.73 6.28 -7.01
C TRP A 62 4.46 5.59 -6.54
N GLY A 63 3.31 6.23 -6.76
CA GLY A 63 2.03 5.67 -6.34
C GLY A 63 1.72 4.35 -7.01
N ALA A 64 2.01 4.25 -8.30
CA ALA A 64 1.80 3.00 -9.05
C ALA A 64 2.67 1.87 -8.49
N GLU A 65 3.93 2.19 -8.14
CA GLU A 65 4.83 1.22 -7.54
C GLU A 65 4.32 0.73 -6.19
N GLU A 66 3.86 1.64 -5.36
CA GLU A 66 3.37 1.28 -4.02
C GLU A 66 2.10 0.43 -4.09
N VAL A 67 1.21 0.74 -5.02
CA VAL A 67 0.00 -0.07 -5.23
C VAL A 67 0.38 -1.47 -5.66
N GLN A 68 1.37 -1.60 -6.54
CA GLN A 68 1.83 -2.91 -6.99
C GLN A 68 2.45 -3.70 -5.84
N HIS A 69 3.22 -3.04 -4.97
CA HIS A 69 3.73 -3.68 -3.76
C HIS A 69 2.59 -4.22 -2.88
N GLY A 70 1.57 -3.40 -2.68
CA GLY A 70 0.41 -3.80 -1.90
C GLY A 70 -0.33 -4.99 -2.48
N ASP A 71 -0.51 -4.99 -3.81
CA ASP A 71 -1.11 -6.12 -4.51
C ASP A 71 -0.32 -7.40 -4.31
N ALA A 72 1.00 -7.32 -4.47
CA ALA A 72 1.86 -8.49 -4.33
C ALA A 72 1.85 -9.03 -2.91
N LEU A 73 1.95 -8.15 -1.92
CA LEU A 73 1.92 -8.55 -0.52
C LEU A 73 0.55 -9.12 -0.14
N GLY A 74 -0.53 -8.52 -0.64
CA GLY A 74 -1.87 -9.02 -0.40
C GLY A 74 -2.08 -10.41 -0.98
N ARG A 75 -1.58 -10.64 -2.18
CA ARG A 75 -1.66 -11.95 -2.81
C ARG A 75 -0.85 -12.99 -2.05
N TRP A 76 0.35 -12.62 -1.62
CA TRP A 76 1.15 -13.53 -0.79
C TRP A 76 0.41 -13.90 0.48
N ALA A 77 -0.23 -12.93 1.12
CA ALA A 77 -0.98 -13.17 2.35
C ALA A 77 -2.16 -14.12 2.12
N GLU A 78 -2.84 -14.00 0.99
CA GLU A 78 -3.94 -14.90 0.64
C GLU A 78 -3.47 -16.32 0.36
N ILE A 79 -2.29 -16.46 -0.21
CA ILE A 79 -1.70 -17.78 -0.43
C ILE A 79 -1.30 -18.39 0.92
N ALA A 80 -0.70 -17.58 1.79
CA ALA A 80 -0.27 -18.04 3.10
C ALA A 80 -1.46 -18.38 4.01
N ASP A 81 -2.53 -17.62 3.88
CA ASP A 81 -3.74 -17.81 4.69
C ASP A 81 -4.96 -17.80 3.75
N PRO A 82 -5.41 -18.98 3.32
CA PRO A 82 -6.55 -19.07 2.39
C PRO A 82 -7.85 -18.49 2.90
N THR A 83 -7.97 -18.23 4.21
CA THR A 83 -9.16 -17.60 4.78
C THR A 83 -9.12 -16.09 4.70
N TYR A 84 -7.96 -15.52 4.35
CA TYR A 84 -7.78 -14.09 4.27
C TYR A 84 -8.28 -13.56 2.92
N ASN A 85 -9.07 -12.48 2.97
CA ASN A 85 -9.55 -11.79 1.77
C ASN A 85 -9.00 -10.38 1.80
N PHE A 86 -8.00 -10.11 0.96
CA PHE A 86 -7.31 -8.83 0.95
C PHE A 86 -8.24 -7.67 0.58
N LYS A 87 -9.08 -7.87 -0.42
CA LYS A 87 -9.99 -6.83 -0.88
C LYS A 87 -10.95 -6.40 0.24
N GLU A 88 -11.48 -7.36 0.97
CA GLU A 88 -12.36 -7.09 2.10
C GLU A 88 -11.61 -6.42 3.24
N ALA A 89 -10.41 -6.91 3.54
CA ALA A 89 -9.58 -6.31 4.58
C ALA A 89 -9.24 -4.86 4.25
N PHE A 90 -8.93 -4.59 2.98
CA PHE A 90 -8.62 -3.23 2.54
C PHE A 90 -9.85 -2.31 2.65
N THR A 91 -11.03 -2.83 2.34
CA THR A 91 -12.26 -2.05 2.48
C THR A 91 -12.46 -1.63 3.94
N ARG A 92 -12.25 -2.54 4.90
CA ARG A 92 -12.36 -2.21 6.32
C ARG A 92 -11.28 -1.24 6.77
N PHE A 93 -10.06 -1.45 6.30
CA PHE A 93 -8.94 -0.55 6.61
C PHE A 93 -9.25 0.86 6.14
N ARG A 94 -9.72 0.98 4.91
CA ARG A 94 -10.00 2.27 4.29
C ARG A 94 -11.13 3.02 4.99
N ALA A 95 -12.11 2.30 5.52
CA ALA A 95 -13.23 2.90 6.22
C ALA A 95 -12.79 3.70 7.44
N GLY A 96 -11.69 3.27 8.10
CA GLY A 96 -11.15 3.98 9.24
C GLY A 96 -9.92 4.83 8.93
N TYR A 97 -9.57 4.98 7.65
CA TYR A 97 -8.28 5.58 7.30
C TYR A 97 -8.41 6.35 5.99
N THR A 98 -8.84 7.60 6.08
CA THR A 98 -9.04 8.44 4.90
C THR A 98 -8.09 9.63 4.92
N PRO A 99 -7.86 10.31 3.78
CA PRO A 99 -6.99 11.47 3.74
C PRO A 99 -7.38 12.58 4.70
N GLU A 100 -8.65 12.73 5.00
CA GLU A 100 -9.11 13.75 5.95
C GLU A 100 -8.51 13.54 7.34
N HIS A 101 -8.18 12.31 7.68
CA HIS A 101 -7.60 12.00 8.99
C HIS A 101 -6.18 12.52 9.13
N PHE A 102 -5.54 12.91 8.03
CA PHE A 102 -4.19 13.45 8.05
C PHE A 102 -4.14 14.96 8.08
N VAL A 103 -5.29 15.64 8.02
CA VAL A 103 -5.36 17.10 7.98
C VAL A 103 -5.91 17.61 9.30
N ASN A 104 -5.16 18.52 9.93
CA ASN A 104 -5.58 19.17 11.17
C ASN A 104 -6.55 20.32 10.86
N ALA A 105 -7.21 20.85 11.91
CA ALA A 105 -8.15 21.92 11.76
C ALA A 105 -7.55 23.20 11.15
N ASP A 106 -6.26 23.41 11.34
CA ASP A 106 -5.56 24.57 10.81
C ASP A 106 -5.01 24.38 9.42
N GLY A 107 -5.31 23.23 8.79
CA GLY A 107 -4.84 22.91 7.45
C GLY A 107 -3.49 22.24 7.38
N SER A 108 -2.79 22.08 8.51
CA SER A 108 -1.52 21.37 8.52
C SER A 108 -1.75 19.87 8.39
N VAL A 109 -0.71 19.15 7.98
CA VAL A 109 -0.81 17.72 7.72
C VAL A 109 -0.48 16.94 8.97
N ARG A 110 -1.47 16.17 9.45
CA ARG A 110 -1.24 15.26 10.57
C ARG A 110 -0.33 14.13 10.08
N GLY A 111 0.60 13.73 10.89
CA GLY A 111 1.55 12.68 10.50
C GLY A 111 2.77 13.20 9.78
N SER A 112 2.84 14.49 9.51
CA SER A 112 4.06 15.08 8.98
C SER A 112 5.15 15.11 10.06
N ARG A 113 4.74 14.96 11.30
CA ARG A 113 5.64 14.80 12.44
C ARG A 113 5.69 13.33 12.83
N ILE A 114 6.81 12.73 12.55
CA ILE A 114 6.99 11.30 12.78
C ILE A 114 6.93 11.02 14.28
N GLY A 115 6.21 9.98 14.64
CA GLY A 115 6.07 9.58 16.01
C GLY A 115 4.89 10.17 16.75
N GLU A 116 4.12 10.96 16.06
CA GLU A 116 2.87 11.47 16.63
C GLU A 116 1.80 10.42 16.66
#